data_4251ba3d91c68c3977fc259dab971258
#
_entry.id   4251ba3d91c68c3977fc259dab971258
#
_cell.length_a   1.000
_cell.length_b   1.000
_cell.length_c   1.000
_cell.angle_alpha   90.00
_cell.angle_beta   90.00
_cell.angle_gamma   90.00
#
_symmetry.space_group_name_H-M   'P 1'
#
loop_
_entity.id
_entity.type
_entity.pdbx_description
1 polymer ?
#
loop_
_entity_poly.entity_id
_entity_poly.type
_entity_poly.pdbx_seq_one_letter_code
_entity_poly.pdbx_strand_id
1 'polypeptide(L)'
;MKLTDKHLDTFKEQGYVLVEDFYPESKWQEIVAQVRAQLPSWNQIRHVAPDAGRGMADFPYEEQFFNRLTLDEELIEFVGRVLETEALHFRYAHNWVRYPQKERPDDPPLHRDNGNNSLLPVNGVWKYGQISTWYFPEDVGPDNAPMRIVPRQYGDDVSKCNYLTVNGNTQMIFNTHIWHGPTTYRGDEGQRYTVTRIYGRADHYWEGVRSYTNMGSLPHFREFIGRLTARERGYFRFPPAGHEYYTEETLGLLEEQYPGWNARGEYA
;
A
#
# COMPACT_ATOMS: atom_id res chain seq x y z
N MET A 1 -7.49 -10.45 12.75
CA MET A 1 -7.70 -11.83 12.19
C MET A 1 -6.38 -12.30 11.60
N LYS A 2 -6.11 -13.59 11.57
CA LYS A 2 -4.87 -14.11 10.95
C LYS A 2 -5.13 -14.52 9.49
N LEU A 3 -4.25 -14.10 8.57
CA LEU A 3 -4.30 -14.51 7.17
C LEU A 3 -3.98 -16.01 7.03
N THR A 4 -4.89 -16.77 6.42
CA THR A 4 -4.90 -18.24 6.40
C THR A 4 -4.54 -18.82 5.04
N ASP A 5 -4.35 -20.14 4.96
CA ASP A 5 -4.15 -20.87 3.70
C ASP A 5 -5.36 -20.69 2.76
N LYS A 6 -6.58 -20.67 3.30
CA LYS A 6 -7.79 -20.40 2.51
C LYS A 6 -7.73 -19.04 1.80
N HIS A 7 -7.21 -18.00 2.48
CA HIS A 7 -7.02 -16.69 1.84
C HIS A 7 -5.98 -16.75 0.73
N LEU A 8 -4.91 -17.53 0.93
CA LEU A 8 -3.89 -17.74 -0.09
C LEU A 8 -4.43 -18.48 -1.32
N ASP A 9 -5.24 -19.53 -1.11
CA ASP A 9 -5.89 -20.28 -2.19
C ASP A 9 -6.84 -19.38 -2.98
N THR A 10 -7.67 -18.59 -2.29
CA THR A 10 -8.55 -17.59 -2.92
C THR A 10 -7.75 -16.59 -3.75
N PHE A 11 -6.64 -16.08 -3.19
CA PHE A 11 -5.77 -15.16 -3.92
C PHE A 11 -5.16 -15.82 -5.18
N LYS A 12 -4.70 -17.06 -5.07
CA LYS A 12 -4.13 -17.80 -6.21
C LYS A 12 -5.15 -18.03 -7.32
N GLU A 13 -6.39 -18.29 -6.97
CA GLU A 13 -7.48 -18.49 -7.91
C GLU A 13 -7.94 -17.19 -8.55
N GLN A 14 -8.25 -16.19 -7.74
CA GLN A 14 -8.90 -14.96 -8.20
C GLN A 14 -7.93 -13.80 -8.51
N GLY A 15 -6.70 -13.87 -8.02
CA GLY A 15 -5.73 -12.77 -8.11
C GLY A 15 -5.95 -11.69 -7.05
N TYR A 16 -6.95 -11.83 -6.19
CA TYR A 16 -7.23 -10.97 -5.05
C TYR A 16 -7.97 -11.72 -3.94
N VAL A 17 -7.97 -11.14 -2.75
CA VAL A 17 -8.75 -11.61 -1.60
C VAL A 17 -9.23 -10.43 -0.76
N LEU A 18 -10.44 -10.53 -0.21
CA LEU A 18 -11.01 -9.62 0.78
C LEU A 18 -11.01 -10.32 2.14
N VAL A 19 -10.57 -9.62 3.17
CA VAL A 19 -10.52 -10.12 4.55
C VAL A 19 -11.22 -9.12 5.43
N GLU A 20 -12.45 -9.45 5.83
CA GLU A 20 -13.27 -8.66 6.75
C GLU A 20 -12.74 -8.79 8.18
N ASP A 21 -13.09 -7.82 9.05
CA ASP A 21 -12.67 -7.77 10.46
C ASP A 21 -11.15 -7.97 10.62
N PHE A 22 -10.37 -7.30 9.75
CA PHE A 22 -8.95 -7.56 9.62
C PHE A 22 -8.17 -7.18 10.89
N TYR A 23 -8.39 -5.98 11.42
CA TYR A 23 -7.74 -5.56 12.66
C TYR A 23 -8.66 -5.75 13.88
N PRO A 24 -8.10 -5.98 15.08
CA PRO A 24 -8.84 -5.85 16.32
C PRO A 24 -9.49 -4.47 16.45
N GLU A 25 -10.63 -4.40 17.14
CA GLU A 25 -11.43 -3.17 17.28
C GLU A 25 -10.59 -1.95 17.66
N SER A 26 -9.71 -2.08 18.65
CA SER A 26 -8.86 -0.97 19.13
C SER A 26 -7.93 -0.44 18.03
N LYS A 27 -7.32 -1.34 17.25
CA LYS A 27 -6.43 -0.97 16.15
C LYS A 27 -7.21 -0.36 14.98
N TRP A 28 -8.37 -0.92 14.68
CA TRP A 28 -9.26 -0.37 13.67
C TRP A 28 -9.67 1.05 14.00
N GLN A 29 -10.17 1.31 15.22
CA GLN A 29 -10.58 2.65 15.64
C GLN A 29 -9.40 3.64 15.65
N GLU A 30 -8.21 3.19 16.01
CA GLU A 30 -6.99 3.99 15.89
C GLU A 30 -6.71 4.39 14.42
N ILE A 31 -6.80 3.45 13.47
CA ILE A 31 -6.61 3.74 12.04
C ILE A 31 -7.66 4.74 11.53
N VAL A 32 -8.93 4.55 11.90
CA VAL A 32 -10.02 5.49 11.55
C VAL A 32 -9.70 6.91 12.06
N ALA A 33 -9.29 7.03 13.32
CA ALA A 33 -8.94 8.33 13.91
C ALA A 33 -7.75 8.98 13.18
N GLN A 34 -6.70 8.22 12.92
CA GLN A 34 -5.48 8.72 12.26
C GLN A 34 -5.71 9.12 10.80
N VAL A 35 -6.47 8.35 10.03
CA VAL A 35 -6.75 8.71 8.64
C VAL A 35 -7.64 9.95 8.52
N ARG A 36 -8.60 10.11 9.44
CA ARG A 36 -9.44 11.31 9.51
C ARG A 36 -8.68 12.56 9.98
N ALA A 37 -7.65 12.39 10.80
CA ALA A 37 -6.76 13.48 11.19
C ALA A 37 -5.84 13.91 10.04
N GLN A 38 -5.37 12.96 9.23
CA GLN A 38 -4.45 13.22 8.12
C GLN A 38 -5.17 13.77 6.87
N LEU A 39 -6.37 13.26 6.56
CA LEU A 39 -7.12 13.61 5.37
C LEU A 39 -8.49 14.19 5.78
N PRO A 40 -8.83 15.42 5.36
CA PRO A 40 -10.06 16.08 5.80
C PRO A 40 -11.29 15.29 5.35
N SER A 41 -12.34 15.35 6.18
CA SER A 41 -13.67 14.81 5.82
C SER A 41 -14.37 15.70 4.80
N TRP A 42 -15.38 15.16 4.12
CA TRP A 42 -16.23 15.94 3.22
C TRP A 42 -16.83 17.18 3.91
N ASN A 43 -17.31 17.02 5.14
CA ASN A 43 -17.87 18.14 5.90
C ASN A 43 -16.89 19.28 6.15
N GLN A 44 -15.60 19.00 6.24
CA GLN A 44 -14.56 20.01 6.41
C GLN A 44 -14.24 20.76 5.11
N ILE A 45 -14.30 20.07 3.96
CA ILE A 45 -13.83 20.66 2.69
C ILE A 45 -14.94 21.11 1.75
N ARG A 46 -16.18 20.64 1.87
CA ARG A 46 -17.28 20.89 0.91
C ARG A 46 -17.55 22.36 0.63
N HIS A 47 -17.22 23.25 1.55
CA HIS A 47 -17.42 24.71 1.41
C HIS A 47 -16.19 25.43 0.84
N VAL A 48 -15.01 24.85 0.93
CA VAL A 48 -13.73 25.46 0.48
C VAL A 48 -13.19 24.83 -0.78
N ALA A 49 -13.49 23.57 -1.02
CA ALA A 49 -13.05 22.79 -2.18
C ALA A 49 -14.15 21.80 -2.64
N PRO A 50 -15.33 22.29 -3.07
CA PRO A 50 -16.48 21.45 -3.40
C PRO A 50 -16.24 20.48 -4.57
N ASP A 51 -15.24 20.75 -5.40
CA ASP A 51 -14.87 19.92 -6.56
C ASP A 51 -13.50 19.22 -6.36
N ALA A 52 -13.04 19.06 -5.13
CA ALA A 52 -11.74 18.43 -4.84
C ALA A 52 -11.65 16.99 -5.37
N GLY A 53 -12.78 16.25 -5.38
CA GLY A 53 -12.89 14.89 -5.88
C GLY A 53 -12.03 13.86 -5.13
N ARG A 54 -10.84 14.23 -4.72
CA ARG A 54 -9.92 13.37 -3.97
C ARG A 54 -8.90 14.16 -3.15
N GLY A 55 -8.43 13.54 -2.06
CA GLY A 55 -7.22 13.93 -1.34
C GLY A 55 -6.27 12.76 -1.23
N MET A 56 -5.01 13.04 -1.01
CA MET A 56 -3.97 12.01 -0.89
C MET A 56 -2.86 12.47 0.06
N ALA A 57 -2.36 11.54 0.84
CA ALA A 57 -1.13 11.68 1.61
C ALA A 57 -0.18 10.53 1.23
N ASP A 58 1.05 10.87 0.92
CA ASP A 58 2.05 9.92 0.40
C ASP A 58 3.07 9.53 1.47
N PHE A 59 3.52 8.28 1.42
CA PHE A 59 4.69 7.85 2.16
C PHE A 59 5.97 8.56 1.64
N PRO A 60 6.93 8.95 2.51
CA PRO A 60 6.89 8.86 3.97
C PRO A 60 5.98 9.93 4.58
N TYR A 61 5.17 9.49 5.54
CA TYR A 61 4.25 10.39 6.25
C TYR A 61 4.97 11.17 7.35
N GLU A 62 4.51 12.37 7.65
CA GLU A 62 5.01 13.14 8.79
C GLU A 62 4.71 12.41 10.11
N GLU A 63 3.52 11.85 10.23
CA GLU A 63 3.10 11.04 11.38
C GLU A 63 3.66 9.63 11.29
N GLN A 64 4.31 9.19 12.37
CA GLN A 64 4.96 7.87 12.42
C GLN A 64 3.98 6.69 12.37
N PHE A 65 2.72 6.91 12.72
CA PHE A 65 1.72 5.86 12.75
C PHE A 65 1.60 5.10 11.42
N PHE A 66 1.38 5.83 10.32
CA PHE A 66 1.24 5.20 9.00
C PHE A 66 2.58 4.69 8.45
N ASN A 67 3.71 5.33 8.81
CA ASN A 67 5.02 4.80 8.48
C ASN A 67 5.21 3.40 9.10
N ARG A 68 4.88 3.23 10.39
CA ARG A 68 4.92 1.92 11.06
C ARG A 68 3.94 0.91 10.48
N LEU A 69 2.77 1.36 10.02
CA LEU A 69 1.77 0.48 9.43
C LEU A 69 2.24 -0.16 8.11
N THR A 70 3.25 0.43 7.43
CA THR A 70 3.87 -0.19 6.24
C THR A 70 4.62 -1.47 6.56
N LEU A 71 4.92 -1.70 7.83
CA LEU A 71 5.66 -2.85 8.34
C LEU A 71 4.73 -3.82 9.11
N ASP A 72 3.46 -3.90 8.72
CA ASP A 72 2.51 -4.86 9.26
C ASP A 72 2.99 -6.29 8.97
N GLU A 73 3.42 -6.99 10.01
CA GLU A 73 4.06 -8.31 9.88
C GLU A 73 3.13 -9.36 9.27
N GLU A 74 1.82 -9.33 9.61
CA GLU A 74 0.86 -10.28 9.06
C GLU A 74 0.68 -10.11 7.54
N LEU A 75 0.63 -8.87 7.07
CA LEU A 75 0.57 -8.58 5.63
C LEU A 75 1.86 -8.95 4.92
N ILE A 76 3.01 -8.63 5.52
CA ILE A 76 4.33 -8.94 4.94
C ILE A 76 4.52 -10.45 4.83
N GLU A 77 4.18 -11.21 5.88
CA GLU A 77 4.24 -12.68 5.85
C GLU A 77 3.34 -13.24 4.74
N PHE A 78 2.11 -12.76 4.65
CA PHE A 78 1.18 -13.21 3.62
C PHE A 78 1.66 -12.87 2.20
N VAL A 79 2.17 -11.67 1.99
CA VAL A 79 2.76 -11.25 0.70
C VAL A 79 3.96 -12.14 0.34
N GLY A 80 4.81 -12.48 1.32
CA GLY A 80 5.92 -13.41 1.13
C GLY A 80 5.45 -14.79 0.67
N ARG A 81 4.38 -15.32 1.27
CA ARG A 81 3.75 -16.60 0.87
C ARG A 81 3.14 -16.50 -0.53
N VAL A 82 2.50 -15.38 -0.88
CA VAL A 82 1.97 -15.13 -2.22
C VAL A 82 3.08 -15.08 -3.25
N LEU A 83 4.16 -14.37 -2.98
CA LEU A 83 5.29 -14.18 -3.91
C LEU A 83 6.34 -15.29 -3.84
N GLU A 84 6.15 -16.29 -2.95
CA GLU A 84 7.08 -17.42 -2.74
C GLU A 84 8.51 -16.94 -2.45
N THR A 85 8.67 -15.94 -1.59
CA THR A 85 9.96 -15.37 -1.21
C THR A 85 9.92 -14.70 0.16
N GLU A 86 11.01 -14.74 0.90
CA GLU A 86 11.24 -13.95 2.09
C GLU A 86 11.89 -12.58 1.76
N ALA A 87 12.50 -12.47 0.57
CA ALA A 87 13.15 -11.25 0.11
C ALA A 87 12.10 -10.30 -0.50
N LEU A 88 11.49 -9.49 0.35
CA LEU A 88 10.50 -8.49 -0.05
C LEU A 88 11.08 -7.08 -0.08
N HIS A 89 10.53 -6.28 -0.95
CA HIS A 89 10.77 -4.85 -1.06
C HIS A 89 9.47 -4.09 -0.87
N PHE A 90 9.48 -3.14 0.05
CA PHE A 90 8.41 -2.15 0.16
C PHE A 90 8.54 -1.16 -1.00
N ARG A 91 7.48 -1.03 -1.79
CA ARG A 91 7.48 -0.23 -3.01
C ARG A 91 6.94 1.17 -2.79
N TYR A 92 5.81 1.26 -2.13
CA TYR A 92 5.10 2.52 -1.94
C TYR A 92 3.92 2.38 -0.98
N ALA A 93 3.52 3.49 -0.36
CA ALA A 93 2.25 3.62 0.34
C ALA A 93 1.64 5.01 0.12
N HIS A 94 0.34 5.06 0.15
CA HIS A 94 -0.42 6.30 0.18
C HIS A 94 -1.78 6.09 0.86
N ASN A 95 -2.27 7.14 1.48
CA ASN A 95 -3.63 7.20 1.98
C ASN A 95 -4.46 8.06 1.06
N TRP A 96 -5.64 7.58 0.73
CA TRP A 96 -6.57 8.26 -0.17
C TRP A 96 -7.84 8.61 0.53
N VAL A 97 -8.44 9.71 0.09
CA VAL A 97 -9.85 10.00 0.32
C VAL A 97 -10.52 10.35 -1.01
N ARG A 98 -11.72 9.87 -1.22
CA ARG A 98 -12.61 10.23 -2.33
C ARG A 98 -13.80 10.99 -1.79
N TYR A 99 -14.24 11.98 -2.55
CA TYR A 99 -15.33 12.87 -2.20
C TYR A 99 -16.37 12.95 -3.31
N PRO A 100 -17.60 13.40 -2.98
CA PRO A 100 -18.56 13.86 -3.97
C PRO A 100 -17.93 14.86 -4.93
N GLN A 101 -18.38 14.81 -6.18
CA GLN A 101 -18.01 15.78 -7.21
C GLN A 101 -19.27 16.35 -7.84
N LYS A 102 -19.28 17.66 -8.11
CA LYS A 102 -20.40 18.33 -8.76
C LYS A 102 -20.65 17.77 -10.16
N GLU A 103 -19.57 17.65 -10.93
CA GLU A 103 -19.59 16.91 -12.19
C GLU A 103 -19.18 15.46 -11.90
N ARG A 104 -20.00 14.52 -12.32
CA ARG A 104 -19.76 13.09 -12.12
C ARG A 104 -19.23 12.48 -13.41
N PRO A 105 -17.92 12.50 -13.64
CA PRO A 105 -17.33 11.91 -14.83
C PRO A 105 -17.62 10.40 -14.89
N ASP A 106 -17.49 9.83 -16.07
CA ASP A 106 -17.48 8.39 -16.22
C ASP A 106 -16.40 7.74 -15.36
N ASP A 107 -16.59 6.46 -15.05
CA ASP A 107 -15.58 5.73 -14.31
C ASP A 107 -14.26 5.69 -15.10
N PRO A 108 -13.11 5.96 -14.43
CA PRO A 108 -11.82 5.83 -15.09
C PRO A 108 -11.65 4.45 -15.74
N PRO A 109 -10.93 4.31 -16.84
CA PRO A 109 -10.72 3.02 -17.46
C PRO A 109 -10.05 2.03 -16.51
N LEU A 110 -10.39 0.75 -16.65
CA LEU A 110 -9.64 -0.32 -15.99
C LEU A 110 -8.21 -0.34 -16.52
N HIS A 111 -7.27 -0.66 -15.66
CA HIS A 111 -5.84 -0.74 -15.99
C HIS A 111 -5.16 -1.88 -15.22
N ARG A 112 -3.91 -2.15 -15.61
CA ARG A 112 -2.94 -2.95 -14.86
C ARG A 112 -1.80 -2.03 -14.50
N ASP A 113 -1.41 -1.94 -13.24
CA ASP A 113 -0.35 -1.00 -12.83
C ASP A 113 0.96 -1.26 -13.56
N ASN A 114 1.24 -2.50 -13.89
CA ASN A 114 2.52 -2.94 -14.38
C ASN A 114 2.48 -3.63 -15.74
N GLY A 115 1.33 -3.63 -16.38
CA GLY A 115 1.14 -4.27 -17.68
C GLY A 115 1.45 -3.34 -18.84
N ASN A 116 1.03 -2.08 -18.73
CA ASN A 116 1.01 -1.15 -19.85
C ASN A 116 2.18 -0.17 -19.85
N ASN A 117 2.77 0.11 -18.67
CA ASN A 117 3.70 1.23 -18.46
C ASN A 117 5.05 0.79 -17.92
N SER A 118 5.32 -0.49 -17.73
CA SER A 118 6.63 -0.94 -17.27
C SER A 118 7.63 -1.00 -18.41
N LEU A 119 8.86 -0.57 -18.16
CA LEU A 119 9.95 -0.67 -19.12
C LEU A 119 10.30 -2.14 -19.45
N LEU A 120 10.03 -3.04 -18.49
CA LEU A 120 10.22 -4.48 -18.68
C LEU A 120 8.86 -5.16 -18.81
N PRO A 121 8.61 -5.97 -19.85
CA PRO A 121 7.39 -6.73 -19.98
C PRO A 121 7.18 -7.65 -18.77
N VAL A 122 5.95 -7.67 -18.26
CA VAL A 122 5.58 -8.56 -17.15
C VAL A 122 5.01 -9.85 -17.73
N ASN A 123 5.40 -10.98 -17.18
CA ASN A 123 4.97 -12.29 -17.71
C ASN A 123 3.57 -12.74 -17.25
N GLY A 124 2.86 -11.92 -16.49
CA GLY A 124 1.53 -12.22 -15.98
C GLY A 124 1.48 -13.27 -14.86
N VAL A 125 2.61 -13.86 -14.48
CA VAL A 125 2.66 -14.80 -13.36
C VAL A 125 2.53 -14.01 -12.06
N TRP A 126 1.56 -14.37 -11.24
CA TRP A 126 1.22 -13.63 -10.01
C TRP A 126 2.44 -13.40 -9.08
N LYS A 127 3.36 -14.35 -8.99
CA LYS A 127 4.56 -14.25 -8.14
C LYS A 127 5.62 -13.26 -8.65
N TYR A 128 5.51 -12.77 -9.88
CA TYR A 128 6.39 -11.73 -10.43
C TYR A 128 5.73 -10.36 -10.46
N GLY A 129 4.48 -10.27 -10.10
CA GLY A 129 3.76 -9.02 -9.98
C GLY A 129 4.08 -8.27 -8.69
N GLN A 130 3.54 -7.08 -8.58
CA GLN A 130 3.44 -6.39 -7.30
C GLN A 130 2.13 -6.76 -6.62
N ILE A 131 2.18 -6.76 -5.30
CA ILE A 131 1.02 -6.96 -4.45
C ILE A 131 0.64 -5.62 -3.84
N SER A 132 -0.55 -5.16 -4.17
CA SER A 132 -1.15 -4.01 -3.53
C SER A 132 -2.10 -4.46 -2.44
N THR A 133 -2.07 -3.74 -1.33
CA THR A 133 -2.93 -3.99 -0.18
C THR A 133 -3.71 -2.72 0.10
N TRP A 134 -5.03 -2.80 0.01
CA TRP A 134 -5.94 -1.67 0.27
C TRP A 134 -6.77 -1.97 1.49
N TYR A 135 -6.61 -1.18 2.52
CA TYR A 135 -7.42 -1.26 3.71
C TYR A 135 -8.52 -0.20 3.68
N PHE A 136 -9.74 -0.64 3.90
CA PHE A 136 -10.93 0.20 3.97
C PHE A 136 -11.34 0.36 5.44
N PRO A 137 -11.03 1.50 6.06
CA PRO A 137 -11.37 1.74 7.46
C PRO A 137 -12.85 1.97 7.71
N GLU A 138 -13.61 2.32 6.67
CA GLU A 138 -15.04 2.60 6.70
C GLU A 138 -15.76 1.81 5.61
N ASP A 139 -17.09 1.68 5.74
CA ASP A 139 -17.93 1.00 4.75
C ASP A 139 -17.80 1.64 3.37
N VAL A 140 -17.79 0.80 2.35
CA VAL A 140 -17.78 1.21 0.94
C VAL A 140 -19.02 0.64 0.27
N GLY A 141 -20.04 1.48 0.13
CA GLY A 141 -21.25 1.18 -0.61
C GLY A 141 -21.09 1.39 -2.12
N PRO A 142 -22.14 1.09 -2.91
CA PRO A 142 -22.11 1.20 -4.38
C PRO A 142 -21.86 2.64 -4.87
N ASP A 143 -22.25 3.65 -4.10
CA ASP A 143 -22.10 5.06 -4.46
C ASP A 143 -20.84 5.73 -3.89
N ASN A 144 -20.08 5.00 -3.06
CA ASN A 144 -18.89 5.51 -2.38
C ASN A 144 -17.57 5.19 -3.12
N ALA A 145 -17.59 5.23 -4.44
CA ALA A 145 -16.45 4.90 -5.30
C ALA A 145 -15.85 3.50 -5.01
N PRO A 146 -16.63 2.40 -5.07
CA PRO A 146 -16.10 1.06 -4.91
C PRO A 146 -14.99 0.77 -5.92
N MET A 147 -14.07 -0.11 -5.55
CA MET A 147 -13.06 -0.58 -6.48
C MET A 147 -13.66 -1.59 -7.45
N ARG A 148 -13.22 -1.54 -8.70
CA ARG A 148 -13.52 -2.55 -9.72
C ARG A 148 -12.33 -3.48 -9.89
N ILE A 149 -12.60 -4.76 -10.09
CA ILE A 149 -11.58 -5.77 -10.30
C ILE A 149 -12.09 -6.91 -11.19
N VAL A 150 -11.26 -7.36 -12.11
CA VAL A 150 -11.56 -8.56 -12.93
C VAL A 150 -10.80 -9.73 -12.30
N PRO A 151 -11.51 -10.76 -11.80
CA PRO A 151 -10.86 -11.96 -11.28
C PRO A 151 -9.97 -12.62 -12.32
N ARG A 152 -8.80 -13.12 -11.89
CA ARG A 152 -7.76 -13.67 -12.76
C ARG A 152 -8.26 -14.71 -13.75
N GLN A 153 -9.17 -15.58 -13.34
CA GLN A 153 -9.71 -16.64 -14.20
C GLN A 153 -10.40 -16.13 -15.46
N TYR A 154 -10.80 -14.86 -15.50
CA TYR A 154 -11.42 -14.25 -16.67
C TYR A 154 -10.43 -13.51 -17.58
N GLY A 155 -9.15 -13.47 -17.21
CA GLY A 155 -8.09 -12.87 -18.03
C GLY A 155 -8.39 -11.43 -18.45
N ASP A 156 -8.56 -11.20 -19.74
CA ASP A 156 -8.81 -9.87 -20.33
C ASP A 156 -10.30 -9.56 -20.55
N ASP A 157 -11.19 -10.44 -20.12
CA ASP A 157 -12.64 -10.22 -20.23
C ASP A 157 -13.12 -9.21 -19.18
N VAL A 158 -12.98 -7.93 -19.49
CA VAL A 158 -13.40 -6.83 -18.62
C VAL A 158 -14.92 -6.80 -18.34
N SER A 159 -15.73 -7.54 -19.11
CA SER A 159 -17.17 -7.67 -18.84
C SER A 159 -17.46 -8.44 -17.55
N LYS A 160 -16.47 -9.18 -17.03
CA LYS A 160 -16.53 -9.95 -15.77
C LYS A 160 -16.03 -9.14 -14.57
N CYS A 161 -16.02 -7.84 -14.70
CA CYS A 161 -15.58 -6.94 -13.64
C CYS A 161 -16.55 -6.95 -12.44
N ASN A 162 -16.00 -7.15 -11.24
CA ASN A 162 -16.72 -7.04 -9.98
C ASN A 162 -16.59 -5.63 -9.42
N TYR A 163 -17.67 -5.11 -8.84
CA TYR A 163 -17.68 -3.87 -8.06
C TYR A 163 -17.63 -4.27 -6.58
N LEU A 164 -16.54 -3.89 -5.90
CA LEU A 164 -16.26 -4.35 -4.54
C LEU A 164 -16.86 -3.38 -3.50
N THR A 165 -18.05 -3.70 -3.03
CA THR A 165 -18.61 -3.10 -1.82
C THR A 165 -18.11 -3.88 -0.61
N VAL A 166 -17.70 -3.20 0.44
CA VAL A 166 -17.09 -3.82 1.62
C VAL A 166 -17.54 -3.14 2.90
N ASN A 167 -17.56 -3.88 4.00
CA ASN A 167 -17.71 -3.33 5.33
C ASN A 167 -16.42 -2.62 5.77
N GLY A 168 -16.52 -1.68 6.71
CA GLY A 168 -15.35 -1.11 7.39
C GLY A 168 -14.49 -2.21 8.00
N ASN A 169 -13.21 -1.92 8.23
CA ASN A 169 -12.23 -2.91 8.71
C ASN A 169 -11.96 -4.06 7.72
N THR A 170 -12.10 -3.81 6.42
CA THR A 170 -11.79 -4.80 5.37
C THR A 170 -10.42 -4.54 4.75
N GLN A 171 -9.59 -5.57 4.70
CA GLN A 171 -8.33 -5.59 3.96
C GLN A 171 -8.51 -6.31 2.62
N MET A 172 -8.27 -5.59 1.54
CA MET A 172 -8.13 -6.16 0.21
C MET A 172 -6.65 -6.38 -0.10
N ILE A 173 -6.30 -7.52 -0.65
CA ILE A 173 -4.95 -7.84 -1.13
C ILE A 173 -5.10 -8.30 -2.57
N PHE A 174 -4.38 -7.70 -3.51
CA PHE A 174 -4.52 -8.05 -4.92
C PHE A 174 -3.20 -7.94 -5.71
N ASN A 175 -3.11 -8.73 -6.76
CA ASN A 175 -2.02 -8.62 -7.73
C ASN A 175 -2.29 -7.44 -8.66
N THR A 176 -1.38 -6.49 -8.71
CA THR A 176 -1.52 -5.28 -9.55
C THR A 176 -1.53 -5.58 -11.06
N HIS A 177 -1.22 -6.81 -11.46
CA HIS A 177 -1.25 -7.24 -12.86
C HIS A 177 -2.62 -7.75 -13.33
N ILE A 178 -3.64 -7.82 -12.48
CA ILE A 178 -5.02 -8.05 -12.93
C ILE A 178 -5.70 -6.72 -13.24
N TRP A 179 -6.72 -6.76 -14.11
CA TRP A 179 -7.50 -5.57 -14.45
C TRP A 179 -8.23 -5.03 -13.23
N HIS A 180 -7.98 -3.79 -12.91
CA HIS A 180 -8.61 -3.11 -11.78
C HIS A 180 -8.73 -1.61 -12.03
N GLY A 181 -9.49 -0.93 -11.18
CA GLY A 181 -9.62 0.51 -11.25
C GLY A 181 -10.66 1.05 -10.26
N PRO A 182 -10.57 2.32 -9.90
CA PRO A 182 -11.59 2.96 -9.07
C PRO A 182 -12.86 3.20 -9.89
N THR A 183 -13.96 3.49 -9.17
CA THR A 183 -15.14 4.15 -9.74
C THR A 183 -15.17 5.61 -9.32
N THR A 184 -16.02 6.38 -9.99
CA THR A 184 -16.37 7.75 -9.59
C THR A 184 -17.23 7.70 -8.32
N TYR A 185 -17.00 8.64 -7.41
CA TYR A 185 -17.85 8.83 -6.24
C TYR A 185 -19.20 9.37 -6.68
N ARG A 186 -20.29 8.65 -6.41
CA ARG A 186 -21.64 8.97 -6.91
C ARG A 186 -22.59 9.48 -5.83
N GLY A 187 -22.23 9.31 -4.56
CA GLY A 187 -22.96 9.88 -3.43
C GLY A 187 -22.91 11.41 -3.43
N ASP A 188 -23.87 12.05 -2.78
CA ASP A 188 -23.92 13.51 -2.62
C ASP A 188 -23.18 13.98 -1.36
N GLU A 189 -22.97 13.09 -0.42
CA GLU A 189 -22.39 13.36 0.90
C GLU A 189 -21.39 12.26 1.27
N GLY A 190 -20.54 12.55 2.25
CA GLY A 190 -19.59 11.59 2.81
C GLY A 190 -18.26 11.52 2.07
N GLN A 191 -17.50 10.51 2.36
CA GLN A 191 -16.18 10.23 1.77
C GLN A 191 -15.85 8.75 1.83
N ARG A 192 -14.82 8.34 1.09
CA ARG A 192 -14.24 7.01 1.18
C ARG A 192 -12.74 7.11 1.42
N TYR A 193 -12.29 6.65 2.58
CA TYR A 193 -10.86 6.52 2.89
C TYR A 193 -10.32 5.17 2.41
N THR A 194 -9.03 5.16 2.06
CA THR A 194 -8.29 3.94 1.73
C THR A 194 -6.84 4.11 2.17
N VAL A 195 -6.30 3.11 2.86
CA VAL A 195 -4.89 3.03 3.25
C VAL A 195 -4.22 1.99 2.37
N THR A 196 -3.30 2.43 1.52
CA THR A 196 -2.67 1.58 0.48
C THR A 196 -1.20 1.32 0.80
N ARG A 197 -0.77 0.07 0.59
CA ARG A 197 0.63 -0.35 0.70
C ARG A 197 0.95 -1.30 -0.45
N ILE A 198 2.14 -1.17 -1.05
CA ILE A 198 2.55 -1.97 -2.20
C ILE A 198 3.89 -2.63 -1.91
N TYR A 199 3.96 -3.93 -2.14
CA TYR A 199 5.14 -4.76 -1.93
C TYR A 199 5.47 -5.54 -3.20
N GLY A 200 6.72 -5.95 -3.32
CA GLY A 200 7.19 -6.81 -4.40
C GLY A 200 8.40 -7.61 -3.97
N ARG A 201 8.86 -8.51 -4.83
CA ARG A 201 10.09 -9.26 -4.61
C ARG A 201 11.30 -8.32 -4.66
N ALA A 202 12.24 -8.49 -3.75
CA ALA A 202 13.46 -7.69 -3.74
C ALA A 202 14.44 -8.08 -4.86
N ASP A 203 14.36 -9.32 -5.36
CA ASP A 203 15.17 -9.83 -6.46
C ASP A 203 14.54 -9.59 -7.85
N HIS A 204 13.38 -8.96 -7.93
CA HIS A 204 12.73 -8.60 -9.17
C HIS A 204 13.16 -7.18 -9.58
N TYR A 205 13.71 -7.03 -10.78
CA TYR A 205 14.29 -5.76 -11.27
C TYR A 205 13.26 -4.69 -11.64
N TRP A 206 12.00 -5.03 -11.48
CA TRP A 206 10.96 -4.10 -11.78
C TRP A 206 10.83 -3.03 -10.70
N GLU A 207 10.86 -1.78 -11.11
CA GLU A 207 10.90 -0.64 -10.21
C GLU A 207 9.53 -0.30 -9.63
N GLY A 208 9.53 0.13 -8.39
CA GLY A 208 8.37 0.68 -7.72
C GLY A 208 7.96 2.04 -8.29
N VAL A 209 6.78 2.49 -7.90
CA VAL A 209 6.20 3.77 -8.32
C VAL A 209 7.06 4.97 -7.90
N ARG A 210 7.83 4.85 -6.80
CA ARG A 210 8.71 5.91 -6.30
C ARG A 210 10.07 5.39 -5.90
N SER A 211 11.07 6.26 -6.10
CA SER A 211 12.40 6.11 -5.52
C SER A 211 12.48 6.85 -4.19
N TYR A 212 13.08 6.22 -3.18
CA TYR A 212 13.35 6.85 -1.87
C TYR A 212 14.67 7.60 -1.83
N THR A 213 15.43 7.64 -2.92
CA THR A 213 16.78 8.19 -2.96
C THR A 213 16.86 9.64 -2.46
N ASN A 214 15.87 10.45 -2.82
CA ASN A 214 15.84 11.87 -2.43
C ASN A 214 15.08 12.12 -1.11
N MET A 215 14.62 11.10 -0.43
CA MET A 215 13.83 11.23 0.80
C MET A 215 14.69 11.11 2.07
N GLY A 216 15.95 10.69 1.95
CA GLY A 216 16.87 10.55 3.06
C GLY A 216 17.19 11.86 3.80
N SER A 217 16.86 13.03 3.22
CA SER A 217 16.99 14.33 3.89
C SER A 217 15.76 14.73 4.71
N LEU A 218 14.63 14.06 4.55
CA LEU A 218 13.37 14.38 5.26
C LEU A 218 13.47 13.97 6.74
N PRO A 219 13.31 14.90 7.71
CA PRO A 219 13.50 14.60 9.12
C PRO A 219 12.62 13.44 9.62
N HIS A 220 11.34 13.43 9.28
CA HIS A 220 10.40 12.37 9.69
C HIS A 220 10.74 11.00 9.07
N PHE A 221 11.31 10.96 7.85
CA PHE A 221 11.75 9.72 7.24
C PHE A 221 13.03 9.20 7.89
N ARG A 222 13.99 10.10 8.23
CA ARG A 222 15.18 9.73 9.01
C ARG A 222 14.79 9.17 10.38
N GLU A 223 13.85 9.81 11.08
CA GLU A 223 13.34 9.32 12.35
C GLU A 223 12.74 7.92 12.21
N PHE A 224 11.93 7.69 11.17
CA PHE A 224 11.35 6.39 10.89
C PHE A 224 12.43 5.32 10.64
N ILE A 225 13.32 5.53 9.69
CA ILE A 225 14.39 4.58 9.32
C ILE A 225 15.33 4.30 10.50
N GLY A 226 15.69 5.31 11.28
CA GLY A 226 16.60 5.18 12.43
C GLY A 226 16.03 4.29 13.55
N ARG A 227 14.70 4.17 13.65
CA ARG A 227 14.03 3.32 14.66
C ARG A 227 13.73 1.89 14.20
N LEU A 228 14.02 1.56 12.93
CA LEU A 228 13.78 0.23 12.40
C LEU A 228 14.86 -0.77 12.87
N THR A 229 14.50 -2.04 12.92
CA THR A 229 15.46 -3.15 13.01
C THR A 229 16.17 -3.36 11.68
N ALA A 230 17.30 -4.07 11.68
CA ALA A 230 18.02 -4.45 10.45
C ALA A 230 17.09 -5.19 9.45
N ARG A 231 16.23 -6.10 9.94
CA ARG A 231 15.25 -6.81 9.12
C ARG A 231 14.26 -5.84 8.47
N GLU A 232 13.69 -4.92 9.24
CA GLU A 232 12.73 -3.93 8.72
C GLU A 232 13.37 -2.99 7.69
N ARG A 233 14.61 -2.55 7.91
CA ARG A 233 15.36 -1.73 6.93
C ARG A 233 15.62 -2.48 5.62
N GLY A 234 15.73 -3.81 5.65
CA GLY A 234 15.85 -4.64 4.46
C GLY A 234 14.69 -4.42 3.47
N TYR A 235 13.46 -4.15 3.95
CA TYR A 235 12.33 -3.82 3.08
C TYR A 235 12.50 -2.49 2.33
N PHE A 236 13.38 -1.61 2.82
CA PHE A 236 13.76 -0.34 2.18
C PHE A 236 15.10 -0.44 1.45
N ARG A 237 15.53 -1.66 1.13
CA ARG A 237 16.75 -1.96 0.35
C ARG A 237 18.06 -1.64 1.07
N PHE A 238 18.07 -1.54 2.39
CA PHE A 238 19.32 -1.58 3.14
C PHE A 238 19.95 -2.95 2.96
N PRO A 239 21.24 -3.04 2.61
CA PRO A 239 21.92 -4.33 2.46
C PRO A 239 21.89 -5.14 3.77
N PRO A 240 21.96 -6.49 3.71
CA PRO A 240 22.07 -7.31 4.92
C PRO A 240 23.37 -7.07 5.66
N ALA A 241 23.42 -7.41 6.95
CA ALA A 241 24.65 -7.36 7.74
C ALA A 241 25.76 -8.18 7.07
N GLY A 242 26.99 -7.69 7.14
CA GLY A 242 28.16 -8.29 6.49
C GLY A 242 28.29 -7.98 4.99
N HIS A 243 27.41 -7.17 4.41
CA HIS A 243 27.55 -6.73 3.03
C HIS A 243 28.73 -5.74 2.89
N GLU A 244 29.45 -5.78 1.77
CA GLU A 244 30.63 -4.96 1.46
C GLU A 244 30.40 -3.43 1.56
N TYR A 245 29.17 -2.98 1.51
CA TYR A 245 28.79 -1.58 1.72
C TYR A 245 29.13 -1.10 3.15
N TYR A 246 29.05 -1.99 4.15
CA TYR A 246 29.23 -1.64 5.55
C TYR A 246 30.72 -1.65 5.93
N THR A 247 31.37 -0.51 5.69
CA THR A 247 32.74 -0.21 6.13
C THR A 247 32.68 0.68 7.37
N GLU A 248 33.80 0.83 8.08
CA GLU A 248 33.91 1.78 9.21
C GLU A 248 33.47 3.20 8.81
N GLU A 249 33.80 3.63 7.58
CA GLU A 249 33.42 4.92 7.05
C GLU A 249 31.90 5.01 6.85
N THR A 250 31.29 4.06 6.12
CA THR A 250 29.85 4.09 5.82
C THR A 250 29.00 3.89 7.06
N LEU A 251 29.44 3.06 8.01
CA LEU A 251 28.75 2.89 9.30
C LEU A 251 28.77 4.19 10.10
N GLY A 252 29.91 4.91 10.12
CA GLY A 252 30.00 6.24 10.76
C GLY A 252 29.05 7.26 10.13
N LEU A 253 29.00 7.30 8.79
CA LEU A 253 28.08 8.19 8.06
C LEU A 253 26.60 7.87 8.33
N LEU A 254 26.25 6.58 8.46
CA LEU A 254 24.91 6.17 8.82
C LEU A 254 24.51 6.61 10.24
N GLU A 255 25.39 6.48 11.21
CA GLU A 255 25.16 6.94 12.59
C GLU A 255 25.03 8.47 12.67
N GLU A 256 25.75 9.20 11.83
CA GLU A 256 25.60 10.65 11.70
C GLU A 256 24.27 11.02 11.04
N GLN A 257 23.90 10.33 9.96
CA GLN A 257 22.66 10.58 9.22
C GLN A 257 21.41 10.23 10.03
N TYR A 258 21.46 9.19 10.86
CA TYR A 258 20.36 8.67 11.66
C TYR A 258 20.69 8.70 13.16
N PRO A 259 20.59 9.85 13.83
CA PRO A 259 20.94 9.99 15.23
C PRO A 259 20.22 8.98 16.12
N GLY A 260 20.97 8.27 16.96
CA GLY A 260 20.47 7.24 17.86
C GLY A 260 20.43 5.82 17.28
N TRP A 261 20.78 5.65 16.01
CA TRP A 261 20.97 4.32 15.43
C TRP A 261 22.41 3.82 15.64
N ASN A 262 22.56 2.65 16.24
CA ASN A 262 23.85 1.97 16.42
C ASN A 262 24.15 1.08 15.19
N ALA A 263 24.54 1.71 14.09
CA ALA A 263 24.76 0.99 12.83
C ALA A 263 25.92 -0.02 12.94
N ARG A 264 26.98 0.31 13.67
CA ARG A 264 28.10 -0.62 13.92
C ARG A 264 27.65 -1.86 14.67
N GLY A 265 26.82 -1.69 15.70
CA GLY A 265 26.34 -2.83 16.49
C GLY A 265 25.39 -3.77 15.73
N GLU A 266 24.73 -3.27 14.67
CA GLU A 266 23.76 -4.05 13.91
C GLU A 266 24.32 -4.66 12.62
N TYR A 267 25.34 -4.02 11.99
CA TYR A 267 25.77 -4.37 10.63
C TYR A 267 27.26 -4.71 10.49
N ALA A 268 28.10 -4.40 11.52
CA ALA A 268 29.53 -4.74 11.49
C ALA A 268 29.79 -6.24 11.69
#